data_dd863ac5adb2395fa0c7f606ed520a2a
#
_entry.id   dd863ac5adb2395fa0c7f606ed520a2a
#
_cell.length_a   1.000
_cell.length_b   1.000
_cell.length_c   1.000
_cell.angle_alpha   90.00
_cell.angle_beta   90.00
_cell.angle_gamma   90.00
#
_symmetry.space_group_name_H-M   'P 1'
#
loop_
_entity.id
_entity.type
_entity.pdbx_description
1 polymer ?
#
loop_
_entity_poly.entity_id
_entity_poly.type
_entity_poly.pdbx_seq_one_letter_code
_entity_poly.pdbx_strand_id
1 'polypeptide(L)'
;MSYRKRIPAKVLFLICAIIGAVCFVGIYGFCILDPSNTGWLFDNDHDLRQHYIGWCHFRTTPWHFPIGLIDTLSYPNSMSVIYTDSIPLFAVIFKIISPFLPQIFQYFGIFGLISFMLMGGFSGILLRRFIDSDICCIAGSVFYVISAPVIQRMFYHTALGAQFIVIIAMVLWVYNDVIDSDVKRTVYWGLLGFVCVGIHSYFLPMAAMFLLAVVFTQLVKGKHYVRSFLPFISFCAAGLLNLYILGAFYGGTSAEGYGLGTFGSNLNTFINPWEIGSILPRLPLQNDFQYEGMAYLGAGILMLFVIVAIGMVFRMVRKVPEESFHSDRIYGRVTIVLALVSFAIAVFPNISYNDIKIVWFPLPQIISRPMSIFRSNGRLIWPAMYILMTCAISFTAYTFRHTKIGIAVIFSALIFQIADMTPAFAGRYAVYTSEHPIKTVWDEGEPAEFVSGQKEFIFLYTDNDITMQTAYYGYLHGMRQNNYYFARDIEDKITGTIKLYNAELAGGNLRDGAVYILRMKDYEKDREFYDDLDADMLKSFDHVMLKAVGSGQ
;
A
#
# COMPACT_ATOMS: atom_id res chain seq x y z
N MET A 1 21.38 -41.81 -2.28
CA MET A 1 20.13 -41.15 -1.86
C MET A 1 19.23 -40.94 -3.05
N SER A 2 18.00 -41.46 -3.03
CA SER A 2 17.03 -41.30 -4.12
C SER A 2 16.77 -39.81 -4.33
N TYR A 3 17.10 -39.26 -5.50
CA TYR A 3 16.66 -37.93 -5.92
C TYR A 3 15.14 -37.93 -5.92
N ARG A 4 14.51 -37.43 -4.85
CA ARG A 4 13.08 -37.14 -4.90
C ARG A 4 12.87 -36.10 -5.99
N LYS A 5 12.18 -36.51 -7.06
CA LYS A 5 11.87 -35.65 -8.21
C LYS A 5 11.12 -34.41 -7.68
N ARG A 6 11.72 -33.24 -7.79
CA ARG A 6 11.09 -31.96 -7.39
C ARG A 6 9.84 -31.73 -8.25
N ILE A 7 8.79 -31.21 -7.64
CA ILE A 7 7.60 -30.82 -8.40
C ILE A 7 7.93 -29.70 -9.39
N PRO A 8 7.26 -29.59 -10.53
CA PRO A 8 7.48 -28.49 -11.47
C PRO A 8 7.30 -27.13 -10.81
N ALA A 9 8.09 -26.14 -11.19
CA ALA A 9 8.01 -24.79 -10.58
C ALA A 9 6.61 -24.15 -10.68
N LYS A 10 5.93 -24.37 -11.82
CA LYS A 10 4.54 -23.90 -12.02
C LYS A 10 3.56 -24.52 -11.02
N VAL A 11 3.75 -25.82 -10.71
CA VAL A 11 2.90 -26.54 -9.74
C VAL A 11 3.17 -26.05 -8.33
N LEU A 12 4.45 -25.84 -7.96
CA LEU A 12 4.81 -25.23 -6.67
C LEU A 12 4.18 -23.85 -6.52
N PHE A 13 4.31 -23.00 -7.54
CA PHE A 13 3.68 -21.67 -7.55
C PHE A 13 2.18 -21.78 -7.30
N LEU A 14 1.49 -22.65 -8.03
CA LEU A 14 0.04 -22.81 -7.91
C LEU A 14 -0.39 -23.30 -6.51
N ILE A 15 0.33 -24.30 -5.96
CA ILE A 15 0.04 -24.78 -4.59
C ILE A 15 0.19 -23.65 -3.57
N CYS A 16 1.31 -22.90 -3.62
CA CYS A 16 1.54 -21.79 -2.70
C CYS A 16 0.53 -20.64 -2.92
N ALA A 17 0.10 -20.40 -4.16
CA ALA A 17 -0.94 -19.41 -4.46
C ALA A 17 -2.31 -19.82 -3.89
N ILE A 18 -2.69 -21.10 -4.01
CA ILE A 18 -3.94 -21.63 -3.41
C ILE A 18 -3.88 -21.51 -1.88
N ILE A 19 -2.73 -21.80 -1.26
CA ILE A 19 -2.55 -21.60 0.18
C ILE A 19 -2.70 -20.12 0.54
N GLY A 20 -2.16 -19.20 -0.28
CA GLY A 20 -2.38 -17.76 -0.12
C GLY A 20 -3.86 -17.40 -0.14
N ALA A 21 -4.64 -17.96 -1.08
CA ALA A 21 -6.09 -17.76 -1.14
C ALA A 21 -6.80 -18.30 0.11
N VAL A 22 -6.41 -19.48 0.60
CA VAL A 22 -6.97 -20.07 1.83
C VAL A 22 -6.67 -19.18 3.05
N CYS A 23 -5.44 -18.67 3.17
CA CYS A 23 -5.08 -17.73 4.23
C CYS A 23 -5.92 -16.44 4.14
N PHE A 24 -6.10 -15.89 2.95
CA PHE A 24 -6.92 -14.70 2.73
C PHE A 24 -8.36 -14.90 3.23
N VAL A 25 -9.01 -15.98 2.79
CA VAL A 25 -10.37 -16.29 3.21
C VAL A 25 -10.46 -16.58 4.72
N GLY A 26 -9.47 -17.26 5.28
CA GLY A 26 -9.41 -17.53 6.73
C GLY A 26 -9.25 -16.26 7.58
N ILE A 27 -8.65 -15.19 7.03
CA ILE A 27 -8.39 -13.94 7.76
C ILE A 27 -9.47 -12.88 7.51
N TYR A 28 -10.04 -12.80 6.31
CA TYR A 28 -10.97 -11.74 5.91
C TYR A 28 -12.38 -12.23 5.58
N GLY A 29 -12.61 -13.56 5.50
CA GLY A 29 -13.89 -14.14 5.12
C GLY A 29 -14.17 -14.09 3.62
N PHE A 30 -15.34 -14.62 3.23
CA PHE A 30 -15.80 -14.60 1.83
C PHE A 30 -16.61 -13.34 1.48
N CYS A 31 -17.22 -12.68 2.48
CA CYS A 31 -18.15 -11.56 2.25
C CYS A 31 -17.53 -10.41 1.48
N ILE A 32 -16.23 -10.13 1.70
CA ILE A 32 -15.51 -9.05 1.00
C ILE A 32 -15.23 -9.36 -0.48
N LEU A 33 -15.39 -10.59 -0.93
CA LEU A 33 -15.26 -10.98 -2.34
C LEU A 33 -16.52 -10.67 -3.14
N ASP A 34 -17.65 -10.41 -2.49
CA ASP A 34 -18.85 -9.93 -3.14
C ASP A 34 -18.63 -8.48 -3.62
N PRO A 35 -18.65 -8.24 -4.95
CA PRO A 35 -18.43 -6.90 -5.49
C PRO A 35 -19.51 -5.88 -5.09
N SER A 36 -20.68 -6.33 -4.68
CA SER A 36 -21.78 -5.47 -4.23
C SER A 36 -21.71 -5.12 -2.75
N ASN A 37 -20.95 -5.88 -1.96
CA ASN A 37 -20.71 -5.59 -0.55
C ASN A 37 -19.66 -4.49 -0.41
N THR A 38 -20.11 -3.29 -0.11
CA THR A 38 -19.26 -2.09 0.00
C THR A 38 -19.25 -1.47 1.40
N GLY A 39 -20.10 -1.95 2.32
CA GLY A 39 -20.25 -1.39 3.66
C GLY A 39 -18.95 -1.38 4.45
N TRP A 40 -18.19 -2.47 4.42
CA TRP A 40 -16.91 -2.59 5.10
C TRP A 40 -15.84 -1.57 4.65
N LEU A 41 -16.01 -0.96 3.46
CA LEU A 41 -15.13 0.09 2.94
C LEU A 41 -15.35 1.44 3.66
N PHE A 42 -16.45 1.60 4.38
CA PHE A 42 -16.82 2.82 5.09
C PHE A 42 -16.62 2.76 6.60
N ASP A 43 -16.43 1.58 7.16
CA ASP A 43 -16.49 1.34 8.61
C ASP A 43 -15.26 1.82 9.38
N ASN A 44 -14.18 2.09 8.71
CA ASN A 44 -12.95 2.60 9.30
C ASN A 44 -12.76 4.08 8.94
N ASP A 45 -12.43 4.91 9.93
CA ASP A 45 -12.02 6.31 9.75
C ASP A 45 -10.70 6.48 8.98
N HIS A 46 -10.31 5.44 8.22
CA HIS A 46 -9.06 5.35 7.51
C HIS A 46 -9.24 5.57 6.00
N ASP A 47 -8.13 5.58 5.30
CA ASP A 47 -8.02 5.87 3.86
C ASP A 47 -8.83 4.90 2.96
N LEU A 48 -9.34 3.79 3.50
CA LEU A 48 -10.11 2.80 2.73
C LEU A 48 -11.36 3.41 2.07
N ARG A 49 -12.07 4.28 2.78
CA ARG A 49 -13.21 5.05 2.25
C ARG A 49 -12.77 5.94 1.09
N GLN A 50 -11.63 6.64 1.24
CA GLN A 50 -11.04 7.45 0.19
C GLN A 50 -10.74 6.64 -1.07
N HIS A 51 -10.17 5.43 -0.91
CA HIS A 51 -9.85 4.54 -2.03
C HIS A 51 -11.09 4.16 -2.84
N TYR A 52 -12.17 3.80 -2.15
CA TYR A 52 -13.41 3.39 -2.79
C TYR A 52 -14.13 4.56 -3.47
N ILE A 53 -14.26 5.69 -2.80
CA ILE A 53 -14.90 6.89 -3.37
C ILE A 53 -14.09 7.39 -4.56
N GLY A 54 -12.76 7.40 -4.47
CA GLY A 54 -11.90 7.72 -5.61
C GLY A 54 -12.17 6.85 -6.82
N TRP A 55 -12.35 5.54 -6.63
CA TRP A 55 -12.79 4.62 -7.68
C TRP A 55 -14.18 4.98 -8.23
N CYS A 56 -15.16 5.26 -7.36
CA CYS A 56 -16.52 5.60 -7.76
C CYS A 56 -16.55 6.81 -8.70
N HIS A 57 -15.85 7.87 -8.37
CA HIS A 57 -15.76 9.07 -9.19
C HIS A 57 -14.88 8.89 -10.43
N PHE A 58 -13.80 8.11 -10.33
CA PHE A 58 -12.95 7.80 -11.48
C PHE A 58 -13.72 7.03 -12.57
N ARG A 59 -14.55 6.06 -12.20
CA ARG A 59 -15.32 5.26 -13.18
C ARG A 59 -16.37 6.07 -13.95
N THR A 60 -16.90 7.14 -13.36
CA THR A 60 -17.92 8.00 -13.97
C THR A 60 -17.34 9.17 -14.76
N THR A 61 -16.08 9.54 -14.52
CA THR A 61 -15.38 10.58 -15.29
C THR A 61 -15.24 10.14 -16.76
N PRO A 62 -15.55 10.97 -17.75
CA PRO A 62 -15.31 10.67 -19.15
C PRO A 62 -13.83 10.34 -19.44
N TRP A 63 -13.58 9.54 -20.49
CA TRP A 63 -12.23 9.27 -20.93
C TRP A 63 -11.61 10.48 -21.62
N HIS A 64 -10.49 10.95 -21.08
CA HIS A 64 -9.63 11.96 -21.70
C HIS A 64 -8.18 11.71 -21.29
N PHE A 65 -7.24 12.35 -21.96
CA PHE A 65 -5.83 12.22 -21.59
C PHE A 65 -5.41 13.38 -20.67
N PRO A 66 -4.68 13.08 -19.60
CA PRO A 66 -4.26 11.77 -19.04
C PRO A 66 -5.43 10.88 -18.58
N ILE A 67 -5.32 9.55 -18.79
CA ILE A 67 -6.44 8.62 -18.59
C ILE A 67 -6.84 8.41 -17.13
N GLY A 68 -5.99 8.79 -16.19
CA GLY A 68 -6.21 8.57 -14.75
C GLY A 68 -6.89 9.73 -14.03
N LEU A 69 -7.39 10.76 -14.73
CA LEU A 69 -7.98 11.93 -14.09
C LEU A 69 -9.40 11.68 -13.59
N ILE A 70 -9.74 12.36 -12.49
CA ILE A 70 -11.05 12.45 -11.85
C ILE A 70 -11.45 13.92 -11.88
N ASP A 71 -12.59 14.26 -12.51
CA ASP A 71 -13.02 15.63 -12.73
C ASP A 71 -14.07 16.10 -11.71
N THR A 72 -14.57 15.21 -10.87
CA THR A 72 -15.77 15.42 -10.05
C THR A 72 -15.49 15.61 -8.56
N LEU A 73 -14.26 15.36 -8.08
CA LEU A 73 -13.91 15.44 -6.66
C LEU A 73 -13.27 16.78 -6.24
N SER A 74 -12.71 17.53 -7.19
CA SER A 74 -12.10 18.85 -6.93
C SER A 74 -12.48 19.87 -8.01
N TYR A 75 -13.70 19.76 -8.54
CA TYR A 75 -14.21 20.59 -9.62
C TYR A 75 -14.04 22.10 -9.32
N PRO A 76 -13.60 22.94 -10.28
CA PRO A 76 -13.31 22.62 -11.70
C PRO A 76 -11.94 22.00 -11.96
N ASN A 77 -11.15 21.71 -10.94
CA ASN A 77 -9.87 21.07 -11.10
C ASN A 77 -10.04 19.56 -11.24
N SER A 78 -9.09 18.92 -11.95
CA SER A 78 -9.02 17.46 -12.04
C SER A 78 -7.85 16.92 -11.23
N MET A 79 -8.00 15.70 -10.67
CA MET A 79 -6.97 15.03 -9.89
C MET A 79 -6.73 13.61 -10.38
N SER A 80 -5.48 13.16 -10.31
CA SER A 80 -5.16 11.78 -10.68
C SER A 80 -5.67 10.77 -9.64
N VAL A 81 -6.21 9.65 -10.13
CA VAL A 81 -6.60 8.47 -9.34
C VAL A 81 -5.44 7.88 -8.50
N ILE A 82 -4.18 8.21 -8.84
CA ILE A 82 -3.01 7.87 -8.02
C ILE A 82 -3.14 8.46 -6.61
N TYR A 83 -3.71 9.66 -6.48
CA TYR A 83 -3.81 10.40 -5.22
C TYR A 83 -5.03 10.03 -4.37
N THR A 84 -5.87 9.13 -4.88
CA THR A 84 -6.95 8.49 -4.10
C THR A 84 -6.60 7.07 -3.65
N ASP A 85 -5.38 6.59 -3.96
CA ASP A 85 -4.89 5.23 -3.65
C ASP A 85 -5.84 4.11 -4.10
N SER A 86 -6.65 4.38 -5.15
CA SER A 86 -7.65 3.44 -5.68
C SER A 86 -7.05 2.33 -6.53
N ILE A 87 -5.76 1.98 -6.33
CA ILE A 87 -5.04 0.95 -7.09
C ILE A 87 -5.16 1.20 -8.60
N PRO A 88 -4.48 2.21 -9.16
CA PRO A 88 -4.73 2.74 -10.51
C PRO A 88 -4.80 1.68 -11.61
N LEU A 89 -3.99 0.62 -11.54
CA LEU A 89 -4.02 -0.48 -12.51
C LEU A 89 -5.38 -1.19 -12.54
N PHE A 90 -5.93 -1.50 -11.37
CA PHE A 90 -7.24 -2.12 -11.24
C PHE A 90 -8.35 -1.11 -11.59
N ALA A 91 -8.23 0.12 -11.14
CA ALA A 91 -9.18 1.18 -11.45
C ALA A 91 -9.33 1.36 -12.97
N VAL A 92 -8.23 1.42 -13.73
CA VAL A 92 -8.28 1.53 -15.20
C VAL A 92 -8.91 0.28 -15.85
N ILE A 93 -8.52 -0.93 -15.41
CA ILE A 93 -9.08 -2.18 -15.95
C ILE A 93 -10.61 -2.22 -15.72
N PHE A 94 -11.06 -1.94 -14.50
CA PHE A 94 -12.48 -1.97 -14.18
C PHE A 94 -13.26 -0.80 -14.77
N LYS A 95 -12.64 0.36 -15.02
CA LYS A 95 -13.25 1.46 -15.76
C LYS A 95 -13.55 1.09 -17.22
N ILE A 96 -12.67 0.32 -17.88
CA ILE A 96 -12.92 -0.17 -19.26
C ILE A 96 -14.21 -0.99 -19.32
N ILE A 97 -14.46 -1.85 -18.33
CA ILE A 97 -15.65 -2.70 -18.28
C ILE A 97 -16.81 -2.09 -17.46
N SER A 98 -16.64 -0.87 -16.96
CA SER A 98 -17.60 -0.18 -16.10
C SER A 98 -19.02 -0.07 -16.67
N PRO A 99 -19.25 0.07 -18.01
CA PRO A 99 -20.58 0.08 -18.57
C PRO A 99 -21.39 -1.20 -18.31
N PHE A 100 -20.73 -2.31 -18.02
CA PHE A 100 -21.35 -3.61 -17.73
C PHE A 100 -21.44 -3.92 -16.23
N LEU A 101 -20.90 -3.05 -15.37
CA LEU A 101 -20.88 -3.23 -13.92
C LEU A 101 -22.04 -2.46 -13.26
N PRO A 102 -22.62 -3.00 -12.16
CA PRO A 102 -23.63 -2.25 -11.41
C PRO A 102 -23.04 -0.95 -10.83
N GLN A 103 -23.91 -0.01 -10.47
CA GLN A 103 -23.50 1.25 -9.86
C GLN A 103 -22.71 0.98 -8.56
N ILE A 104 -23.23 0.17 -7.67
CA ILE A 104 -22.52 -0.26 -6.47
C ILE A 104 -21.62 -1.44 -6.85
N PHE A 105 -20.30 -1.20 -6.88
CA PHE A 105 -19.30 -2.19 -7.28
C PHE A 105 -17.95 -1.88 -6.64
N GLN A 106 -17.29 -2.90 -6.07
CA GLN A 106 -15.92 -2.82 -5.57
C GLN A 106 -15.07 -3.97 -6.12
N TYR A 107 -13.78 -3.74 -6.28
CA TYR A 107 -12.78 -4.74 -6.67
C TYR A 107 -11.71 -4.99 -5.58
N PHE A 108 -11.81 -4.30 -4.45
CA PHE A 108 -10.78 -4.33 -3.39
C PHE A 108 -10.63 -5.71 -2.77
N GLY A 109 -11.74 -6.44 -2.56
CA GLY A 109 -11.71 -7.81 -2.08
C GLY A 109 -10.99 -8.76 -3.05
N ILE A 110 -11.29 -8.65 -4.34
CA ILE A 110 -10.62 -9.44 -5.40
C ILE A 110 -9.13 -9.09 -5.48
N PHE A 111 -8.77 -7.81 -5.37
CA PHE A 111 -7.37 -7.38 -5.32
C PHE A 111 -6.63 -7.98 -4.12
N GLY A 112 -7.24 -7.99 -2.94
CA GLY A 112 -6.70 -8.63 -1.74
C GLY A 112 -6.43 -10.12 -1.95
N LEU A 113 -7.41 -10.84 -2.48
CA LEU A 113 -7.28 -12.27 -2.82
C LEU A 113 -6.10 -12.51 -3.78
N ILE A 114 -6.04 -11.77 -4.89
CA ILE A 114 -4.96 -11.89 -5.87
C ILE A 114 -3.61 -11.57 -5.23
N SER A 115 -3.53 -10.55 -4.37
CA SER A 115 -2.30 -10.17 -3.66
C SER A 115 -1.78 -11.30 -2.77
N PHE A 116 -2.65 -11.96 -2.03
CA PHE A 116 -2.29 -13.12 -1.19
C PHE A 116 -1.87 -14.33 -2.02
N MET A 117 -2.56 -14.60 -3.12
CA MET A 117 -2.18 -15.67 -4.07
C MET A 117 -0.79 -15.43 -4.66
N LEU A 118 -0.52 -14.22 -5.15
CA LEU A 118 0.77 -13.87 -5.73
C LEU A 118 1.87 -13.86 -4.67
N MET A 119 1.58 -13.39 -3.45
CA MET A 119 2.51 -13.43 -2.32
C MET A 119 2.96 -14.86 -2.01
N GLY A 120 2.02 -15.79 -1.89
CA GLY A 120 2.33 -17.22 -1.67
C GLY A 120 3.09 -17.83 -2.83
N GLY A 121 2.59 -17.66 -4.06
CA GLY A 121 3.18 -18.23 -5.27
C GLY A 121 4.64 -17.81 -5.49
N PHE A 122 4.92 -16.49 -5.46
CA PHE A 122 6.27 -15.97 -5.67
C PHE A 122 7.20 -16.26 -4.50
N SER A 123 6.71 -16.30 -3.25
CA SER A 123 7.52 -16.69 -2.10
C SER A 123 7.97 -18.16 -2.17
N GLY A 124 7.08 -19.06 -2.62
CA GLY A 124 7.44 -20.45 -2.88
C GLY A 124 8.56 -20.57 -3.93
N ILE A 125 8.48 -19.78 -5.02
CA ILE A 125 9.53 -19.73 -6.06
C ILE A 125 10.82 -19.12 -5.51
N LEU A 126 10.75 -18.05 -4.70
CA LEU A 126 11.91 -17.44 -4.07
C LEU A 126 12.66 -18.46 -3.20
N LEU A 127 11.95 -19.13 -2.29
CA LEU A 127 12.54 -20.11 -1.39
C LEU A 127 13.13 -21.32 -2.12
N ARG A 128 12.55 -21.73 -3.24
CA ARG A 128 13.05 -22.84 -4.07
C ARG A 128 14.47 -22.59 -4.60
N ARG A 129 14.94 -21.35 -4.66
CA ARG A 129 16.32 -21.01 -5.04
C ARG A 129 17.33 -21.50 -4.00
N PHE A 130 16.92 -21.58 -2.75
CA PHE A 130 17.80 -21.84 -1.60
C PHE A 130 17.51 -23.18 -0.92
N ILE A 131 16.32 -23.74 -1.10
CA ILE A 131 15.81 -24.90 -0.36
C ILE A 131 15.47 -26.03 -1.34
N ASP A 132 16.01 -27.23 -1.11
CA ASP A 132 15.76 -28.39 -1.95
C ASP A 132 14.45 -29.10 -1.67
N SER A 133 13.85 -28.91 -0.50
CA SER A 133 12.58 -29.52 -0.09
C SER A 133 11.39 -28.67 -0.53
N ASP A 134 10.57 -29.19 -1.45
CA ASP A 134 9.33 -28.51 -1.87
C ASP A 134 8.36 -28.30 -0.70
N ILE A 135 8.32 -29.23 0.28
CA ILE A 135 7.49 -29.11 1.49
C ILE A 135 7.95 -27.91 2.35
N CYS A 136 9.28 -27.74 2.51
CA CYS A 136 9.81 -26.57 3.21
C CYS A 136 9.56 -25.26 2.47
N CYS A 137 9.57 -25.28 1.12
CA CYS A 137 9.20 -24.12 0.32
C CYS A 137 7.72 -23.75 0.50
N ILE A 138 6.83 -24.76 0.51
CA ILE A 138 5.39 -24.55 0.73
C ILE A 138 5.14 -24.00 2.14
N ALA A 139 5.64 -24.65 3.19
CA ALA A 139 5.49 -24.17 4.57
C ALA A 139 6.13 -22.79 4.77
N GLY A 140 7.31 -22.57 4.19
CA GLY A 140 8.02 -21.29 4.23
C GLY A 140 7.24 -20.15 3.54
N SER A 141 6.51 -20.43 2.46
CA SER A 141 5.73 -19.40 1.75
C SER A 141 4.60 -18.81 2.61
N VAL A 142 4.07 -19.57 3.56
CA VAL A 142 3.00 -19.10 4.46
C VAL A 142 3.49 -17.95 5.36
N PHE A 143 4.74 -17.97 5.84
CA PHE A 143 5.29 -16.86 6.62
C PHE A 143 5.24 -15.52 5.88
N TYR A 144 5.43 -15.55 4.55
CA TYR A 144 5.33 -14.33 3.74
C TYR A 144 3.88 -13.88 3.59
N VAL A 145 2.97 -14.81 3.32
CA VAL A 145 1.52 -14.53 3.17
C VAL A 145 0.95 -13.87 4.41
N ILE A 146 1.34 -14.37 5.61
CA ILE A 146 0.88 -13.83 6.89
C ILE A 146 1.88 -12.84 7.51
N SER A 147 2.83 -12.28 6.75
CA SER A 147 3.79 -11.32 7.30
C SER A 147 3.10 -10.05 7.80
N ALA A 148 3.67 -9.45 8.85
CA ALA A 148 3.07 -8.31 9.52
C ALA A 148 2.70 -7.14 8.58
N PRO A 149 3.53 -6.71 7.62
CA PRO A 149 3.15 -5.66 6.67
C PRO A 149 1.97 -6.03 5.77
N VAL A 150 1.85 -7.31 5.35
CA VAL A 150 0.70 -7.77 4.55
C VAL A 150 -0.58 -7.63 5.36
N ILE A 151 -0.59 -8.14 6.61
CA ILE A 151 -1.77 -8.10 7.48
C ILE A 151 -2.12 -6.68 7.91
N GLN A 152 -1.12 -5.85 8.20
CA GLN A 152 -1.35 -4.47 8.61
C GLN A 152 -1.88 -3.60 7.47
N ARG A 153 -1.34 -3.76 6.26
CA ARG A 153 -1.66 -2.86 5.13
C ARG A 153 -2.89 -3.27 4.34
N MET A 154 -3.20 -4.56 4.29
CA MET A 154 -4.38 -5.01 3.57
C MET A 154 -5.64 -4.43 4.21
N PHE A 155 -6.40 -3.70 3.40
CA PHE A 155 -7.62 -2.98 3.81
C PHE A 155 -7.44 -1.89 4.89
N TYR A 156 -6.21 -1.38 5.01
CA TYR A 156 -5.89 -0.13 5.72
C TYR A 156 -5.31 0.89 4.73
N HIS A 157 -4.19 0.56 4.09
CA HIS A 157 -3.65 1.19 2.88
C HIS A 157 -3.55 0.09 1.82
N THR A 158 -4.67 -0.27 1.23
CA THR A 158 -4.89 -1.52 0.47
C THR A 158 -3.83 -1.78 -0.59
N ALA A 159 -3.45 -0.75 -1.36
CA ALA A 159 -2.43 -0.86 -2.39
C ALA A 159 -1.06 -1.32 -1.83
N LEU A 160 -0.69 -0.89 -0.62
CA LEU A 160 0.54 -1.30 0.07
C LEU A 160 0.50 -2.75 0.58
N GLY A 161 -0.67 -3.36 0.69
CA GLY A 161 -0.82 -4.80 0.96
C GLY A 161 -0.27 -5.69 -0.16
N ALA A 162 -0.02 -5.14 -1.37
CA ALA A 162 0.57 -5.84 -2.51
C ALA A 162 2.07 -6.12 -2.34
N GLN A 163 2.50 -6.62 -1.20
CA GLN A 163 3.91 -6.90 -0.87
C GLN A 163 4.55 -7.93 -1.81
N PHE A 164 3.75 -8.68 -2.57
CA PHE A 164 4.23 -9.60 -3.60
C PHE A 164 5.14 -8.91 -4.65
N ILE A 165 5.00 -7.59 -4.85
CA ILE A 165 5.85 -6.81 -5.76
C ILE A 165 7.32 -6.84 -5.27
N VAL A 166 7.54 -6.69 -3.97
CA VAL A 166 8.88 -6.80 -3.37
C VAL A 166 9.43 -8.22 -3.56
N ILE A 167 8.58 -9.23 -3.39
CA ILE A 167 8.99 -10.64 -3.61
C ILE A 167 9.31 -10.91 -5.08
N ILE A 168 8.56 -10.35 -6.04
CA ILE A 168 8.91 -10.44 -7.47
C ILE A 168 10.28 -9.80 -7.73
N ALA A 169 10.56 -8.62 -7.17
CA ALA A 169 11.88 -7.99 -7.32
C ALA A 169 13.00 -8.87 -6.74
N MET A 170 12.77 -9.52 -5.58
CA MET A 170 13.68 -10.50 -5.00
C MET A 170 13.86 -11.72 -5.91
N VAL A 171 12.79 -12.26 -6.49
CA VAL A 171 12.85 -13.38 -7.44
C VAL A 171 13.68 -12.99 -8.67
N LEU A 172 13.41 -11.83 -9.26
CA LEU A 172 14.20 -11.34 -10.41
C LEU A 172 15.67 -11.15 -10.07
N TRP A 173 15.98 -10.72 -8.83
CA TRP A 173 17.33 -10.62 -8.32
C TRP A 173 18.02 -11.98 -8.19
N VAL A 174 17.43 -12.93 -7.46
CA VAL A 174 18.08 -14.22 -7.15
C VAL A 174 18.10 -15.19 -8.34
N TYR A 175 17.24 -14.99 -9.35
CA TYR A 175 17.21 -15.75 -10.61
C TYR A 175 17.86 -15.03 -11.78
N ASN A 176 18.54 -13.89 -11.54
CA ASN A 176 19.14 -13.08 -12.61
C ASN A 176 20.17 -13.86 -13.46
N ASP A 177 20.88 -14.80 -12.87
CA ASP A 177 21.83 -15.68 -13.54
C ASP A 177 21.17 -16.79 -14.38
N VAL A 178 19.91 -17.12 -14.08
CA VAL A 178 19.11 -18.13 -14.78
C VAL A 178 18.37 -17.53 -15.99
N ILE A 179 18.14 -16.21 -15.98
CA ILE A 179 17.51 -15.52 -17.11
C ILE A 179 18.50 -15.46 -18.27
N ASP A 180 18.25 -16.26 -19.31
CA ASP A 180 19.12 -16.52 -20.45
C ASP A 180 19.25 -15.35 -21.44
N SER A 181 18.33 -14.37 -21.41
CA SER A 181 18.23 -13.27 -22.37
C SER A 181 18.24 -11.90 -21.71
N ASP A 182 19.08 -11.00 -22.20
CA ASP A 182 19.09 -9.59 -21.77
C ASP A 182 17.76 -8.90 -22.12
N VAL A 183 17.11 -9.31 -23.23
CA VAL A 183 15.79 -8.79 -23.62
C VAL A 183 14.73 -9.20 -22.61
N LYS A 184 14.65 -10.49 -22.24
CA LYS A 184 13.70 -10.96 -21.22
C LYS A 184 13.92 -10.23 -19.89
N ARG A 185 15.16 -10.08 -19.46
CA ARG A 185 15.52 -9.36 -18.24
C ARG A 185 15.05 -7.91 -18.30
N THR A 186 15.32 -7.21 -19.39
CA THR A 186 14.90 -5.82 -19.62
C THR A 186 13.37 -5.70 -19.59
N VAL A 187 12.65 -6.59 -20.25
CA VAL A 187 11.18 -6.62 -20.27
C VAL A 187 10.60 -6.89 -18.88
N TYR A 188 11.13 -7.87 -18.15
CA TYR A 188 10.60 -8.20 -16.81
C TYR A 188 10.75 -7.03 -15.83
N TRP A 189 11.90 -6.35 -15.85
CA TRP A 189 12.09 -5.17 -15.01
C TRP A 189 11.24 -3.98 -15.47
N GLY A 190 11.09 -3.76 -16.77
CA GLY A 190 10.19 -2.75 -17.32
C GLY A 190 8.73 -2.98 -16.89
N LEU A 191 8.24 -4.22 -17.03
CA LEU A 191 6.90 -4.60 -16.57
C LEU A 191 6.74 -4.38 -15.05
N LEU A 192 7.77 -4.73 -14.26
CA LEU A 192 7.72 -4.49 -12.82
C LEU A 192 7.66 -2.99 -12.50
N GLY A 193 8.43 -2.14 -13.20
CA GLY A 193 8.37 -0.68 -13.04
C GLY A 193 6.99 -0.11 -13.35
N PHE A 194 6.35 -0.60 -14.41
CA PHE A 194 4.98 -0.23 -14.77
C PHE A 194 3.97 -0.65 -13.68
N VAL A 195 4.05 -1.89 -13.20
CA VAL A 195 3.17 -2.44 -12.15
C VAL A 195 3.37 -1.73 -10.82
N CYS A 196 4.61 -1.38 -10.44
CA CYS A 196 4.88 -0.60 -9.23
C CYS A 196 4.03 0.68 -9.17
N VAL A 197 4.03 1.47 -10.23
CA VAL A 197 3.22 2.70 -10.32
C VAL A 197 1.72 2.40 -10.38
N GLY A 198 1.36 1.39 -11.16
CA GLY A 198 -0.05 0.99 -11.34
C GLY A 198 -0.70 0.48 -10.04
N ILE A 199 0.08 0.06 -9.06
CA ILE A 199 -0.44 -0.36 -7.75
C ILE A 199 -0.15 0.71 -6.71
N HIS A 200 1.12 1.01 -6.42
CA HIS A 200 1.50 2.07 -5.48
C HIS A 200 2.98 2.47 -5.67
N SER A 201 3.24 3.76 -5.87
CA SER A 201 4.57 4.28 -6.23
C SER A 201 5.69 3.98 -5.22
N TYR A 202 5.37 3.69 -3.95
CA TYR A 202 6.36 3.27 -2.95
C TYR A 202 7.07 1.96 -3.30
N PHE A 203 6.50 1.12 -4.14
CA PHE A 203 7.18 -0.08 -4.61
C PHE A 203 8.32 0.20 -5.59
N LEU A 204 8.36 1.38 -6.24
CA LEU A 204 9.46 1.77 -7.13
C LEU A 204 10.83 1.75 -6.42
N PRO A 205 11.05 2.51 -5.32
CA PRO A 205 12.33 2.50 -4.64
C PRO A 205 12.66 1.12 -4.03
N MET A 206 11.66 0.37 -3.55
CA MET A 206 11.89 -0.98 -3.00
C MET A 206 12.38 -1.96 -4.08
N ALA A 207 11.74 -1.98 -5.26
CA ALA A 207 12.15 -2.81 -6.38
C ALA A 207 13.48 -2.34 -6.98
N ALA A 208 13.71 -1.01 -7.06
CA ALA A 208 14.94 -0.42 -7.56
C ALA A 208 16.17 -0.85 -6.75
N MET A 209 16.06 -1.07 -5.42
CA MET A 209 17.16 -1.59 -4.61
C MET A 209 17.68 -2.94 -5.14
N PHE A 210 16.78 -3.86 -5.46
CA PHE A 210 17.15 -5.18 -6.02
C PHE A 210 17.65 -5.06 -7.46
N LEU A 211 17.10 -4.14 -8.25
CA LEU A 211 17.55 -3.88 -9.61
C LEU A 211 18.97 -3.29 -9.64
N LEU A 212 19.28 -2.36 -8.74
CA LEU A 212 20.64 -1.83 -8.58
C LEU A 212 21.64 -2.94 -8.19
N ALA A 213 21.22 -3.89 -7.37
CA ALA A 213 22.02 -5.07 -7.05
C ALA A 213 22.25 -5.95 -8.28
N VAL A 214 21.24 -6.12 -9.16
CA VAL A 214 21.42 -6.80 -10.46
C VAL A 214 22.47 -6.08 -11.30
N VAL A 215 22.33 -4.78 -11.50
CA VAL A 215 23.27 -3.96 -12.29
C VAL A 215 24.70 -4.08 -11.72
N PHE A 216 24.86 -3.86 -10.42
CA PHE A 216 26.14 -3.94 -9.74
C PHE A 216 26.81 -5.31 -9.93
N THR A 217 26.06 -6.39 -9.69
CA THR A 217 26.58 -7.76 -9.83
C THR A 217 26.98 -8.09 -11.26
N GLN A 218 26.24 -7.61 -12.26
CA GLN A 218 26.58 -7.79 -13.67
C GLN A 218 27.87 -7.04 -14.04
N LEU A 219 28.05 -5.80 -13.55
CA LEU A 219 29.25 -5.01 -13.78
C LEU A 219 30.48 -5.67 -13.15
N VAL A 220 30.37 -6.13 -11.91
CA VAL A 220 31.47 -6.83 -11.21
C VAL A 220 31.84 -8.14 -11.93
N LYS A 221 30.87 -8.83 -12.55
CA LYS A 221 31.11 -10.03 -13.37
C LYS A 221 31.63 -9.70 -14.79
N GLY A 222 31.98 -8.46 -15.10
CA GLY A 222 32.58 -8.05 -16.35
C GLY A 222 31.60 -8.00 -17.54
N LYS A 223 30.28 -7.92 -17.29
CA LYS A 223 29.29 -7.73 -18.37
C LYS A 223 29.38 -6.32 -18.95
N HIS A 224 29.01 -6.19 -20.24
CA HIS A 224 29.04 -4.92 -20.95
C HIS A 224 28.10 -3.89 -20.29
N TYR A 225 28.58 -2.66 -20.09
CA TYR A 225 27.85 -1.59 -19.38
C TYR A 225 26.43 -1.39 -19.90
N VAL A 226 26.25 -1.18 -21.22
CA VAL A 226 24.93 -0.93 -21.81
C VAL A 226 23.94 -2.05 -21.46
N ARG A 227 24.35 -3.32 -21.62
CA ARG A 227 23.49 -4.47 -21.32
C ARG A 227 23.13 -4.56 -19.83
N SER A 228 24.03 -4.15 -18.96
CA SER A 228 23.80 -4.14 -17.50
C SER A 228 22.81 -3.05 -17.09
N PHE A 229 22.82 -1.88 -17.76
CA PHE A 229 21.92 -0.76 -17.43
C PHE A 229 20.57 -0.78 -18.15
N LEU A 230 20.41 -1.55 -19.25
CA LEU A 230 19.13 -1.63 -19.98
C LEU A 230 17.92 -1.96 -19.09
N PRO A 231 18.00 -2.95 -18.17
CA PRO A 231 16.89 -3.22 -17.26
C PRO A 231 16.52 -2.03 -16.37
N PHE A 232 17.52 -1.26 -15.90
CA PHE A 232 17.30 -0.07 -15.08
C PHE A 232 16.62 1.06 -15.88
N ILE A 233 17.08 1.29 -17.10
CA ILE A 233 16.47 2.28 -17.99
C ILE A 233 15.04 1.89 -18.32
N SER A 234 14.79 0.61 -18.62
CA SER A 234 13.45 0.10 -18.92
C SER A 234 12.50 0.22 -17.73
N PHE A 235 12.96 -0.08 -16.52
CA PHE A 235 12.20 0.05 -15.27
C PHE A 235 11.80 1.52 -15.03
N CYS A 236 12.76 2.43 -15.11
CA CYS A 236 12.50 3.86 -14.91
C CYS A 236 11.59 4.42 -16.00
N ALA A 237 11.86 4.08 -17.26
CA ALA A 237 11.05 4.57 -18.39
C ALA A 237 9.59 4.08 -18.31
N ALA A 238 9.39 2.80 -17.99
CA ALA A 238 8.04 2.23 -17.84
C ALA A 238 7.28 2.82 -16.64
N GLY A 239 7.98 3.04 -15.50
CA GLY A 239 7.40 3.70 -14.35
C GLY A 239 7.01 5.15 -14.64
N LEU A 240 7.92 5.93 -15.24
CA LEU A 240 7.65 7.32 -15.63
C LEU A 240 6.54 7.44 -16.68
N LEU A 241 6.52 6.52 -17.66
CA LEU A 241 5.45 6.46 -18.65
C LEU A 241 4.10 6.21 -17.98
N ASN A 242 4.03 5.30 -17.03
CA ASN A 242 2.78 5.01 -16.31
C ASN A 242 2.34 6.19 -15.44
N LEU A 243 3.26 6.87 -14.73
CA LEU A 243 2.97 8.11 -14.01
C LEU A 243 2.39 9.19 -14.94
N TYR A 244 2.97 9.36 -16.13
CA TYR A 244 2.53 10.33 -17.12
C TYR A 244 1.13 9.99 -17.68
N ILE A 245 0.92 8.73 -18.06
CA ILE A 245 -0.38 8.24 -18.58
C ILE A 245 -1.48 8.41 -17.53
N LEU A 246 -1.19 8.15 -16.27
CA LEU A 246 -2.15 8.28 -15.17
C LEU A 246 -2.32 9.73 -14.68
N GLY A 247 -1.55 10.69 -15.19
CA GLY A 247 -1.71 12.10 -14.85
C GLY A 247 -1.10 12.50 -13.50
N ALA A 248 -0.05 11.79 -13.03
CA ALA A 248 0.62 12.14 -11.78
C ALA A 248 1.22 13.56 -11.76
N PHE A 249 1.55 14.11 -12.93
CA PHE A 249 2.13 15.45 -13.09
C PHE A 249 1.07 16.51 -13.44
N TYR A 250 -0.19 16.12 -13.55
CA TYR A 250 -1.26 17.04 -13.89
C TYR A 250 -1.61 17.90 -12.68
N GLY A 251 -1.81 19.19 -12.95
CA GLY A 251 -2.30 20.10 -11.93
C GLY A 251 -1.22 20.74 -11.05
N GLY A 252 0.06 20.38 -11.19
CA GLY A 252 1.16 21.00 -10.42
C GLY A 252 1.15 20.59 -8.95
N THR A 253 0.80 19.32 -8.67
CA THR A 253 0.90 18.75 -7.33
C THR A 253 2.32 18.90 -6.79
N SER A 254 2.45 19.38 -5.55
CA SER A 254 3.77 19.45 -4.89
C SER A 254 4.36 18.05 -4.75
N ALA A 255 5.59 17.86 -5.24
CA ALA A 255 6.34 16.64 -4.99
C ALA A 255 6.82 16.55 -3.53
N GLU A 256 6.91 17.68 -2.84
CA GLU A 256 7.40 17.77 -1.46
C GLU A 256 6.29 17.31 -0.49
N GLY A 257 6.56 16.24 0.26
CA GLY A 257 5.69 15.76 1.33
C GLY A 257 6.18 16.27 2.69
N TYR A 258 5.26 16.73 3.53
CA TYR A 258 5.55 17.01 4.93
C TYR A 258 5.81 15.70 5.69
N GLY A 259 6.74 15.72 6.66
CA GLY A 259 6.90 14.65 7.65
C GLY A 259 8.04 13.66 7.41
N LEU A 260 9.03 13.98 6.53
CA LEU A 260 10.24 13.15 6.42
C LEU A 260 10.91 12.99 7.80
N GLY A 261 11.14 11.72 8.19
CA GLY A 261 11.67 11.34 9.51
C GLY A 261 10.62 11.20 10.62
N THR A 262 9.40 11.72 10.44
CA THR A 262 8.27 11.46 11.34
C THR A 262 7.74 10.03 11.13
N PHE A 263 7.65 9.62 9.88
CA PHE A 263 7.16 8.31 9.45
C PHE A 263 8.29 7.29 9.24
N GLY A 264 9.45 7.47 9.90
CA GLY A 264 10.57 6.54 9.84
C GLY A 264 10.33 5.26 10.65
N SER A 265 11.19 4.24 10.45
CA SER A 265 11.20 3.03 11.28
C SER A 265 11.92 3.27 12.60
N ASN A 266 11.42 2.65 13.68
CA ASN A 266 12.13 2.54 14.94
C ASN A 266 13.14 1.38 14.88
N LEU A 267 14.25 1.47 15.62
CA LEU A 267 15.25 0.38 15.67
C LEU A 267 14.70 -0.93 16.23
N ASN A 268 13.60 -0.89 16.99
CA ASN A 268 12.93 -2.08 17.54
C ASN A 268 11.99 -2.79 16.53
N THR A 269 11.85 -2.28 15.30
CA THR A 269 10.79 -2.67 14.36
C THR A 269 10.70 -4.17 14.06
N PHE A 270 11.84 -4.89 14.05
CA PHE A 270 11.84 -6.33 13.74
C PHE A 270 11.33 -7.21 14.88
N ILE A 271 11.32 -6.69 16.10
CA ILE A 271 10.90 -7.42 17.31
C ILE A 271 9.65 -6.81 17.97
N ASN A 272 9.24 -5.63 17.58
CA ASN A 272 8.04 -4.98 18.11
C ASN A 272 6.79 -5.53 17.42
N PRO A 273 5.93 -6.29 18.13
CA PRO A 273 4.74 -6.91 17.53
C PRO A 273 3.66 -5.89 17.16
N TRP A 274 3.73 -4.67 17.72
CA TRP A 274 2.70 -3.65 17.59
C TRP A 274 1.31 -4.24 17.94
N GLU A 275 0.36 -4.23 17.01
CA GLU A 275 -0.99 -4.78 17.20
C GLU A 275 -1.18 -6.12 16.45
N ILE A 276 -0.11 -6.67 15.86
CA ILE A 276 -0.18 -7.87 15.01
C ILE A 276 0.20 -9.13 15.78
N GLY A 277 1.25 -9.09 16.61
CA GLY A 277 1.67 -10.22 17.42
C GLY A 277 1.17 -10.11 18.86
N SER A 278 1.03 -11.23 19.53
CA SER A 278 0.50 -11.37 20.90
C SER A 278 1.46 -12.02 21.89
N ILE A 279 2.51 -12.69 21.40
CA ILE A 279 3.45 -13.42 22.26
C ILE A 279 4.50 -12.48 22.88
N LEU A 280 5.02 -11.54 22.07
CA LEU A 280 5.94 -10.54 22.58
C LEU A 280 5.18 -9.30 23.07
N PRO A 281 5.71 -8.59 24.10
CA PRO A 281 5.08 -7.34 24.54
C PRO A 281 5.25 -6.24 23.47
N ARG A 282 4.23 -5.41 23.31
CA ARG A 282 4.32 -4.20 22.50
C ARG A 282 5.38 -3.26 23.10
N LEU A 283 6.30 -2.83 22.27
CA LEU A 283 7.34 -1.88 22.66
C LEU A 283 6.88 -0.45 22.31
N PRO A 284 7.25 0.56 23.10
CA PRO A 284 6.92 1.94 22.79
C PRO A 284 7.59 2.41 21.51
N LEU A 285 7.03 3.47 20.91
CA LEU A 285 7.59 4.19 19.79
C LEU A 285 7.87 5.64 20.19
N GLN A 286 8.81 6.29 19.52
CA GLN A 286 9.16 7.68 19.79
C GLN A 286 8.03 8.65 19.35
N ASN A 287 7.25 8.26 18.35
CA ASN A 287 5.99 8.89 17.96
C ASN A 287 5.07 7.86 17.31
N ASP A 288 3.77 8.13 17.32
CA ASP A 288 2.76 7.19 16.84
C ASP A 288 2.86 6.92 15.34
N PHE A 289 3.40 7.85 14.55
CA PHE A 289 3.52 7.68 13.09
C PHE A 289 4.61 6.68 12.68
N GLN A 290 5.48 6.24 13.61
CA GLN A 290 6.49 5.20 13.33
C GLN A 290 5.88 3.82 13.04
N TYR A 291 4.56 3.64 13.22
CA TYR A 291 3.84 2.45 12.74
C TYR A 291 3.99 2.23 11.23
N GLU A 292 4.27 3.30 10.49
CA GLU A 292 4.51 3.23 9.04
C GLU A 292 5.70 2.34 8.67
N GLY A 293 6.71 2.30 9.53
CA GLY A 293 7.90 1.46 9.38
C GLY A 293 7.80 0.11 10.09
N MET A 294 6.60 -0.38 10.40
CA MET A 294 6.44 -1.68 11.05
C MET A 294 6.93 -2.81 10.15
N ALA A 295 7.81 -3.66 10.70
CA ALA A 295 8.41 -4.80 10.03
C ALA A 295 8.61 -5.99 10.98
N TYR A 296 7.67 -6.21 11.89
CA TYR A 296 7.70 -7.32 12.84
C TYR A 296 7.89 -8.64 12.11
N LEU A 297 8.92 -9.37 12.48
CA LEU A 297 9.26 -10.66 11.88
C LEU A 297 8.28 -11.76 12.28
N GLY A 298 7.64 -11.61 13.45
CA GLY A 298 6.80 -12.62 14.07
C GLY A 298 7.59 -13.62 14.93
N ALA A 299 6.93 -14.16 15.94
CA ALA A 299 7.56 -15.04 16.92
C ALA A 299 8.16 -16.30 16.29
N GLY A 300 7.54 -16.84 15.22
CA GLY A 300 8.05 -18.01 14.51
C GLY A 300 9.36 -17.76 13.78
N ILE A 301 9.50 -16.66 13.05
CA ILE A 301 10.76 -16.29 12.39
C ILE A 301 11.85 -15.98 13.41
N LEU A 302 11.51 -15.28 14.50
CA LEU A 302 12.45 -15.01 15.58
C LEU A 302 12.94 -16.33 16.23
N MET A 303 12.06 -17.31 16.44
CA MET A 303 12.42 -18.65 16.89
C MET A 303 13.39 -19.33 15.92
N LEU A 304 13.16 -19.22 14.59
CA LEU A 304 14.09 -19.78 13.59
C LEU A 304 15.48 -19.15 13.70
N PHE A 305 15.60 -17.84 13.93
CA PHE A 305 16.89 -17.18 14.14
C PHE A 305 17.62 -17.74 15.37
N VAL A 306 16.91 -17.93 16.48
CA VAL A 306 17.50 -18.53 17.71
C VAL A 306 17.99 -19.96 17.42
N ILE A 307 17.18 -20.79 16.76
CA ILE A 307 17.54 -22.17 16.41
C ILE A 307 18.76 -22.21 15.47
N VAL A 308 18.81 -21.34 14.46
CA VAL A 308 19.96 -21.23 13.55
C VAL A 308 21.21 -20.81 14.31
N ALA A 309 21.13 -19.82 15.19
CA ALA A 309 22.26 -19.37 16.00
C ALA A 309 22.81 -20.51 16.89
N ILE A 310 21.92 -21.24 17.58
CA ILE A 310 22.32 -22.42 18.39
C ILE A 310 22.95 -23.49 17.50
N GLY A 311 22.35 -23.78 16.34
CA GLY A 311 22.88 -24.74 15.37
C GLY A 311 24.28 -24.39 14.87
N MET A 312 24.53 -23.10 14.58
CA MET A 312 25.84 -22.61 14.16
C MET A 312 26.88 -22.76 15.26
N VAL A 313 26.56 -22.38 16.53
CA VAL A 313 27.45 -22.56 17.68
C VAL A 313 27.78 -24.03 17.88
N PHE A 314 26.78 -24.92 17.82
CA PHE A 314 26.99 -26.36 17.94
C PHE A 314 27.95 -26.91 16.85
N ARG A 315 27.76 -26.48 15.58
CA ARG A 315 28.65 -26.87 14.49
C ARG A 315 30.08 -26.37 14.67
N MET A 316 30.26 -25.12 15.13
CA MET A 316 31.58 -24.58 15.44
C MET A 316 32.29 -25.39 16.55
N VAL A 317 31.59 -25.67 17.65
CA VAL A 317 32.13 -26.46 18.77
C VAL A 317 32.49 -27.88 18.33
N ARG A 318 31.66 -28.51 17.50
CA ARG A 318 31.89 -29.87 16.99
C ARG A 318 32.84 -29.91 15.80
N LYS A 319 33.36 -28.76 15.33
CA LYS A 319 34.26 -28.67 14.16
C LYS A 319 33.69 -29.40 12.92
N VAL A 320 32.35 -29.34 12.74
CA VAL A 320 31.70 -29.94 11.58
C VAL A 320 32.16 -29.18 10.32
N PRO A 321 32.69 -29.88 9.28
CA PRO A 321 33.16 -29.23 8.07
C PRO A 321 32.08 -28.30 7.46
N GLU A 322 32.50 -27.09 7.09
CA GLU A 322 31.64 -26.19 6.31
C GLU A 322 31.42 -26.80 4.93
N GLU A 323 30.27 -27.41 4.73
CA GLU A 323 29.78 -27.60 3.36
C GLU A 323 29.37 -26.24 2.84
N SER A 324 29.98 -25.81 1.75
CA SER A 324 29.71 -24.49 1.17
C SER A 324 28.21 -24.34 0.86
N PHE A 325 27.58 -23.37 1.53
CA PHE A 325 26.29 -22.87 1.07
C PHE A 325 26.48 -22.41 -0.38
N HIS A 326 25.76 -23.00 -1.33
CA HIS A 326 25.89 -22.73 -2.77
C HIS A 326 25.38 -21.34 -3.12
N SER A 327 25.93 -20.31 -2.48
CA SER A 327 25.73 -18.92 -2.84
C SER A 327 27.07 -18.38 -3.36
N ASP A 328 27.06 -17.90 -4.57
CA ASP A 328 28.15 -17.06 -5.09
C ASP A 328 28.42 -15.96 -4.03
N ARG A 329 29.66 -15.88 -3.54
CA ARG A 329 30.07 -14.97 -2.45
C ARG A 329 29.68 -13.51 -2.73
N ILE A 330 29.61 -13.11 -4.02
CA ILE A 330 29.18 -11.78 -4.42
C ILE A 330 27.71 -11.58 -4.10
N TYR A 331 26.84 -12.54 -4.44
CA TYR A 331 25.40 -12.44 -4.14
C TYR A 331 25.14 -12.33 -2.63
N GLY A 332 25.83 -13.13 -1.80
CA GLY A 332 25.69 -13.06 -0.36
C GLY A 332 26.08 -11.69 0.20
N ARG A 333 27.22 -11.13 -0.22
CA ARG A 333 27.68 -9.79 0.22
C ARG A 333 26.71 -8.68 -0.23
N VAL A 334 26.25 -8.74 -1.47
CA VAL A 334 25.30 -7.75 -2.01
C VAL A 334 23.98 -7.82 -1.27
N THR A 335 23.49 -9.00 -0.94
CA THR A 335 22.25 -9.18 -0.15
C THR A 335 22.37 -8.56 1.24
N ILE A 336 23.51 -8.72 1.92
CA ILE A 336 23.76 -8.07 3.22
C ILE A 336 23.76 -6.54 3.07
N VAL A 337 24.46 -6.02 2.07
CA VAL A 337 24.48 -4.57 1.79
C VAL A 337 23.08 -4.04 1.50
N LEU A 338 22.28 -4.76 0.71
CA LEU A 338 20.89 -4.39 0.44
C LEU A 338 20.05 -4.30 1.72
N ALA A 339 20.14 -5.29 2.60
CA ALA A 339 19.41 -5.27 3.86
C ALA A 339 19.84 -4.09 4.74
N LEU A 340 21.15 -3.81 4.82
CA LEU A 340 21.68 -2.68 5.60
C LEU A 340 21.26 -1.33 5.00
N VAL A 341 21.29 -1.17 3.67
CA VAL A 341 20.86 0.06 2.99
C VAL A 341 19.36 0.29 3.18
N SER A 342 18.53 -0.74 2.98
CA SER A 342 17.09 -0.68 3.22
C SER A 342 16.79 -0.27 4.67
N PHE A 343 17.45 -0.90 5.64
CA PHE A 343 17.32 -0.55 7.06
C PHE A 343 17.76 0.89 7.34
N ALA A 344 18.94 1.29 6.85
CA ALA A 344 19.47 2.63 7.07
C ALA A 344 18.55 3.72 6.52
N ILE A 345 18.04 3.58 5.28
CA ILE A 345 17.12 4.55 4.68
C ILE A 345 15.81 4.61 5.48
N ALA A 346 15.32 3.49 5.98
CA ALA A 346 14.06 3.42 6.71
C ALA A 346 14.11 4.11 8.08
N VAL A 347 15.24 4.05 8.79
CA VAL A 347 15.40 4.68 10.12
C VAL A 347 15.89 6.13 10.05
N PHE A 348 16.53 6.54 8.95
CA PHE A 348 17.11 7.86 8.77
C PHE A 348 16.04 8.87 8.30
N PRO A 349 16.04 10.17 8.72
CA PRO A 349 17.03 10.86 9.54
C PRO A 349 16.77 10.83 11.05
N ASN A 350 15.67 10.25 11.52
CA ASN A 350 15.25 10.22 12.91
C ASN A 350 15.53 8.85 13.53
N ILE A 351 16.75 8.64 14.02
CA ILE A 351 17.12 7.38 14.66
C ILE A 351 16.60 7.35 16.09
N SER A 352 15.73 6.38 16.38
CA SER A 352 15.11 6.20 17.68
C SER A 352 15.06 4.72 18.08
N TYR A 353 15.12 4.45 19.38
CA TYR A 353 14.90 3.13 19.95
C TYR A 353 13.85 3.25 21.05
N ASN A 354 12.76 2.50 20.92
CA ASN A 354 11.58 2.66 21.74
C ASN A 354 11.08 4.12 21.67
N ASP A 355 10.79 4.73 22.82
CA ASP A 355 10.39 6.13 22.99
C ASP A 355 11.56 7.12 22.99
N ILE A 356 12.79 6.61 22.98
CA ILE A 356 14.01 7.42 23.06
C ILE A 356 14.46 7.85 21.67
N LYS A 357 14.51 9.15 21.43
CA LYS A 357 15.18 9.75 20.27
C LYS A 357 16.69 9.74 20.50
N ILE A 358 17.42 8.93 19.71
CA ILE A 358 18.88 8.81 19.82
C ILE A 358 19.54 9.99 19.11
N VAL A 359 19.22 10.20 17.81
CA VAL A 359 19.80 11.27 17.03
C VAL A 359 18.88 11.67 15.89
N TRP A 360 18.90 12.97 15.57
CA TRP A 360 18.29 13.53 14.38
C TRP A 360 19.40 14.13 13.50
N PHE A 361 19.49 13.69 12.25
CA PHE A 361 20.42 14.22 11.29
C PHE A 361 19.74 15.29 10.43
N PRO A 362 20.12 16.58 10.56
CA PRO A 362 19.63 17.61 9.65
C PRO A 362 20.12 17.30 8.23
N LEU A 363 19.18 17.13 7.29
CA LEU A 363 19.52 16.84 5.91
C LEU A 363 19.64 18.14 5.09
N PRO A 364 20.70 18.31 4.28
CA PRO A 364 20.73 19.34 3.27
C PRO A 364 19.55 19.23 2.31
N GLN A 365 19.02 20.36 1.82
CA GLN A 365 17.84 20.39 0.94
C GLN A 365 17.97 19.53 -0.31
N ILE A 366 19.19 19.43 -0.87
CA ILE A 366 19.48 18.60 -2.03
C ILE A 366 19.19 17.10 -1.79
N ILE A 367 19.23 16.65 -0.52
CA ILE A 367 18.91 15.27 -0.11
C ILE A 367 17.48 15.17 0.42
N SER A 368 17.06 16.13 1.27
CA SER A 368 15.75 16.09 1.91
C SER A 368 14.60 16.21 0.90
N ARG A 369 14.72 17.06 -0.13
CA ARG A 369 13.70 17.22 -1.18
C ARG A 369 13.37 15.91 -1.93
N PRO A 370 14.35 15.20 -2.53
CA PRO A 370 14.06 13.91 -3.16
C PRO A 370 13.52 12.86 -2.18
N MET A 371 14.03 12.84 -0.94
CA MET A 371 13.54 11.90 0.08
C MET A 371 12.13 12.23 0.54
N SER A 372 11.70 13.48 0.57
CA SER A 372 10.36 13.89 0.96
C SER A 372 9.27 13.44 -0.01
N ILE A 373 9.65 13.10 -1.26
CA ILE A 373 8.74 12.42 -2.20
C ILE A 373 8.20 11.12 -1.60
N PHE A 374 9.06 10.43 -0.82
CA PHE A 374 8.71 9.22 -0.08
C PHE A 374 8.73 9.49 1.43
N ARG A 375 7.88 10.46 1.89
CA ARG A 375 7.84 10.94 3.27
C ARG A 375 7.77 9.83 4.33
N SER A 376 7.03 8.75 4.04
CA SER A 376 6.95 7.56 4.88
C SER A 376 8.10 6.60 4.57
N ASN A 377 9.34 7.07 4.76
CA ASN A 377 10.55 6.30 4.47
C ASN A 377 10.67 5.03 5.32
N GLY A 378 10.00 4.94 6.46
CA GLY A 378 9.90 3.73 7.27
C GLY A 378 9.44 2.50 6.48
N ARG A 379 8.59 2.68 5.47
CA ARG A 379 8.12 1.60 4.58
C ARG A 379 9.28 0.93 3.81
N LEU A 380 10.39 1.62 3.62
CA LEU A 380 11.57 1.08 2.92
C LEU A 380 12.35 0.04 3.75
N ILE A 381 11.89 -0.31 4.95
CA ILE A 381 12.38 -1.41 5.78
C ILE A 381 11.98 -2.80 5.22
N TRP A 382 10.88 -2.90 4.47
CA TRP A 382 10.29 -4.18 4.07
C TRP A 382 11.23 -5.05 3.21
N PRO A 383 12.03 -4.53 2.28
CA PRO A 383 13.07 -5.34 1.61
C PRO A 383 14.02 -6.02 2.59
N ALA A 384 14.49 -5.31 3.63
CA ALA A 384 15.36 -5.91 4.67
C ALA A 384 14.63 -7.01 5.45
N MET A 385 13.38 -6.78 5.83
CA MET A 385 12.55 -7.77 6.53
C MET A 385 12.42 -9.07 5.72
N TYR A 386 12.07 -8.98 4.42
CA TYR A 386 11.92 -10.17 3.57
C TYR A 386 13.24 -10.86 3.30
N ILE A 387 14.36 -10.13 3.21
CA ILE A 387 15.71 -10.74 3.17
C ILE A 387 15.97 -11.53 4.45
N LEU A 388 15.71 -10.95 5.63
CA LEU A 388 15.88 -11.64 6.92
C LEU A 388 15.00 -12.88 7.01
N MET A 389 13.72 -12.80 6.63
CA MET A 389 12.83 -13.97 6.60
C MET A 389 13.36 -15.06 5.68
N THR A 390 13.82 -14.70 4.46
CA THR A 390 14.43 -15.64 3.51
C THR A 390 15.65 -16.32 4.12
N CYS A 391 16.52 -15.56 4.79
CA CYS A 391 17.69 -16.09 5.47
C CYS A 391 17.31 -17.07 6.60
N ALA A 392 16.38 -16.69 7.49
CA ALA A 392 15.98 -17.54 8.61
C ALA A 392 15.44 -18.89 8.14
N ILE A 393 14.53 -18.90 7.16
CA ILE A 393 13.91 -20.12 6.63
C ILE A 393 14.95 -20.96 5.88
N SER A 394 15.76 -20.32 5.02
CA SER A 394 16.74 -21.03 4.18
C SER A 394 17.88 -21.62 5.00
N PHE A 395 18.43 -20.87 5.97
CA PHE A 395 19.48 -21.40 6.86
C PHE A 395 18.96 -22.51 7.76
N THR A 396 17.71 -22.46 8.22
CA THR A 396 17.09 -23.57 8.97
C THR A 396 17.01 -24.81 8.09
N ALA A 397 16.48 -24.70 6.88
CA ALA A 397 16.41 -25.81 5.94
C ALA A 397 17.81 -26.38 5.61
N TYR A 398 18.81 -25.51 5.44
CA TYR A 398 20.19 -25.91 5.21
C TYR A 398 20.80 -26.63 6.42
N THR A 399 20.63 -26.11 7.63
CA THR A 399 21.18 -26.68 8.86
C THR A 399 20.68 -28.10 9.11
N PHE A 400 19.40 -28.34 8.78
CA PHE A 400 18.73 -29.64 9.01
C PHE A 400 18.36 -30.38 7.72
N ARG A 401 18.97 -30.04 6.57
CA ARG A 401 18.58 -30.47 5.22
C ARG A 401 18.48 -31.98 4.99
N HIS A 402 19.21 -32.76 5.76
CA HIS A 402 19.25 -34.23 5.60
C HIS A 402 18.35 -34.96 6.60
N THR A 403 17.53 -34.26 7.36
CA THR A 403 16.71 -34.83 8.41
C THR A 403 15.25 -34.39 8.31
N LYS A 404 14.34 -35.23 8.80
CA LYS A 404 12.94 -34.85 9.01
C LYS A 404 12.80 -33.72 10.04
N ILE A 405 13.87 -33.49 10.85
CA ILE A 405 13.94 -32.44 11.85
C ILE A 405 13.79 -31.06 11.24
N GLY A 406 14.43 -30.78 10.08
CA GLY A 406 14.30 -29.49 9.41
C GLY A 406 12.87 -29.15 9.02
N ILE A 407 12.13 -30.14 8.52
CA ILE A 407 10.71 -29.99 8.21
C ILE A 407 9.92 -29.71 9.50
N ALA A 408 10.14 -30.51 10.55
CA ALA A 408 9.47 -30.35 11.85
C ALA A 408 9.74 -28.97 12.47
N VAL A 409 10.99 -28.48 12.43
CA VAL A 409 11.35 -27.15 12.94
C VAL A 409 10.61 -26.04 12.20
N ILE A 410 10.59 -26.07 10.85
CA ILE A 410 9.89 -25.06 10.06
C ILE A 410 8.38 -25.09 10.34
N PHE A 411 7.76 -26.28 10.44
CA PHE A 411 6.34 -26.39 10.77
C PHE A 411 6.05 -25.94 12.21
N SER A 412 6.88 -26.28 13.19
CA SER A 412 6.73 -25.80 14.58
C SER A 412 6.82 -24.28 14.65
N ALA A 413 7.78 -23.68 13.94
CA ALA A 413 7.90 -22.24 13.85
C ALA A 413 6.68 -21.59 13.16
N LEU A 414 6.14 -22.23 12.12
CA LEU A 414 4.94 -21.76 11.44
C LEU A 414 3.72 -21.79 12.37
N ILE A 415 3.52 -22.88 13.11
CA ILE A 415 2.45 -22.97 14.12
C ILE A 415 2.60 -21.87 15.16
N PHE A 416 3.84 -21.62 15.63
CA PHE A 416 4.14 -20.58 16.61
C PHE A 416 3.88 -19.18 16.05
N GLN A 417 4.20 -18.94 14.76
CA GLN A 417 3.89 -17.71 14.04
C GLN A 417 2.37 -17.48 13.94
N ILE A 418 1.62 -18.53 13.57
CA ILE A 418 0.16 -18.45 13.46
C ILE A 418 -0.46 -18.16 14.83
N ALA A 419 0.00 -18.86 15.89
CA ALA A 419 -0.47 -18.64 17.25
C ALA A 419 -0.22 -17.20 17.71
N ASP A 420 0.96 -16.64 17.42
CA ASP A 420 1.33 -15.26 17.72
C ASP A 420 0.38 -14.23 17.05
N MET A 421 -0.04 -14.50 15.83
CA MET A 421 -0.84 -13.56 15.01
C MET A 421 -2.35 -13.85 15.05
N THR A 422 -2.78 -14.91 15.72
CA THR A 422 -4.20 -15.31 15.78
C THR A 422 -5.14 -14.20 16.26
N PRO A 423 -4.81 -13.39 17.30
CA PRO A 423 -5.70 -12.30 17.71
C PRO A 423 -5.91 -11.25 16.60
N ALA A 424 -4.86 -10.92 15.84
CA ALA A 424 -4.97 -10.00 14.72
C ALA A 424 -5.83 -10.60 13.59
N PHE A 425 -5.70 -11.90 13.30
CA PHE A 425 -6.53 -12.58 12.31
C PHE A 425 -8.00 -12.61 12.73
N ALA A 426 -8.28 -12.96 13.99
CA ALA A 426 -9.64 -12.98 14.52
C ALA A 426 -10.28 -11.60 14.49
N GLY A 427 -9.53 -10.54 14.85
CA GLY A 427 -10.00 -9.15 14.75
C GLY A 427 -10.34 -8.76 13.32
N ARG A 428 -9.48 -9.09 12.34
CA ARG A 428 -9.75 -8.84 10.92
C ARG A 428 -10.98 -9.61 10.44
N TYR A 429 -11.06 -10.90 10.76
CA TYR A 429 -12.21 -11.71 10.39
C TYR A 429 -13.51 -11.12 10.93
N ALA A 430 -13.55 -10.74 12.20
CA ALA A 430 -14.74 -10.15 12.82
C ALA A 430 -15.17 -8.84 12.12
N VAL A 431 -14.21 -7.95 11.83
CA VAL A 431 -14.50 -6.67 11.15
C VAL A 431 -15.06 -6.92 9.75
N TYR A 432 -14.40 -7.73 8.93
CA TYR A 432 -14.76 -7.87 7.50
C TYR A 432 -15.90 -8.84 7.21
N THR A 433 -16.39 -9.59 8.22
CA THR A 433 -17.56 -10.47 8.09
C THR A 433 -18.82 -9.91 8.75
N SER A 434 -18.73 -8.79 9.47
CA SER A 434 -19.91 -8.11 10.03
C SER A 434 -20.66 -7.30 8.96
N GLU A 435 -21.91 -6.98 9.24
CA GLU A 435 -22.71 -6.10 8.38
C GLU A 435 -22.40 -4.64 8.70
N HIS A 436 -22.16 -3.85 7.66
CA HIS A 436 -21.84 -2.43 7.76
C HIS A 436 -22.79 -1.63 6.85
N PRO A 437 -23.92 -1.16 7.34
CA PRO A 437 -24.79 -0.29 6.55
C PRO A 437 -24.10 1.05 6.29
N ILE A 438 -24.04 1.44 5.01
CA ILE A 438 -23.55 2.76 4.64
C ILE A 438 -24.68 3.75 4.90
N LYS A 439 -24.42 4.72 5.75
CA LYS A 439 -25.30 5.89 5.95
C LYS A 439 -24.50 7.16 5.77
N THR A 440 -25.05 8.08 5.01
CA THR A 440 -24.52 9.44 4.86
C THR A 440 -25.44 10.44 5.56
N VAL A 441 -24.93 11.63 5.81
CA VAL A 441 -25.72 12.73 6.37
C VAL A 441 -26.84 13.19 5.41
N TRP A 442 -26.82 12.71 4.17
CA TRP A 442 -27.72 13.11 3.09
C TRP A 442 -28.83 12.08 2.79
N ASP A 443 -28.90 10.96 3.51
CA ASP A 443 -29.76 9.84 3.09
C ASP A 443 -31.23 10.04 3.52
N GLU A 444 -31.49 10.78 4.60
CA GLU A 444 -32.82 10.92 5.18
C GLU A 444 -33.08 12.34 5.70
N GLY A 445 -34.37 12.75 5.79
CA GLY A 445 -34.82 13.97 6.43
C GLY A 445 -34.61 15.25 5.60
N GLU A 446 -34.62 16.39 6.27
CA GLU A 446 -34.50 17.71 5.65
C GLU A 446 -33.24 17.87 4.75
N PRO A 447 -32.05 17.33 5.13
CA PRO A 447 -30.89 17.41 4.24
C PRO A 447 -31.08 16.70 2.91
N ALA A 448 -31.71 15.53 2.89
CA ALA A 448 -32.00 14.78 1.66
C ALA A 448 -32.93 15.57 0.72
N GLU A 449 -33.99 16.17 1.29
CA GLU A 449 -34.93 17.00 0.54
C GLU A 449 -34.23 18.27 0.02
N PHE A 450 -33.38 18.89 0.85
CA PHE A 450 -32.69 20.13 0.50
C PHE A 450 -31.74 19.97 -0.70
N VAL A 451 -31.03 18.84 -0.80
CA VAL A 451 -30.06 18.57 -1.88
C VAL A 451 -30.69 17.90 -3.11
N SER A 452 -31.95 17.52 -3.03
CA SER A 452 -32.64 16.84 -4.14
C SER A 452 -32.67 17.72 -5.40
N GLY A 453 -32.36 17.11 -6.57
CA GLY A 453 -32.32 17.80 -7.86
C GLY A 453 -31.09 18.69 -8.08
N GLN A 454 -30.20 18.85 -7.10
CA GLN A 454 -28.98 19.63 -7.26
C GLN A 454 -27.89 18.85 -8.03
N LYS A 455 -26.88 19.57 -8.55
CA LYS A 455 -25.82 19.03 -9.44
C LYS A 455 -24.42 19.14 -8.85
N GLU A 456 -24.23 20.03 -7.87
CA GLU A 456 -22.91 20.37 -7.34
C GLU A 456 -22.96 20.70 -5.86
N PHE A 457 -21.95 20.22 -5.13
CA PHE A 457 -21.64 20.66 -3.77
C PHE A 457 -20.45 21.62 -3.80
N ILE A 458 -20.60 22.80 -3.22
CA ILE A 458 -19.57 23.84 -3.13
C ILE A 458 -19.18 24.04 -1.66
N PHE A 459 -18.07 23.44 -1.25
CA PHE A 459 -17.49 23.68 0.06
C PHE A 459 -16.80 25.04 0.07
N LEU A 460 -17.13 25.88 1.05
CA LEU A 460 -16.53 27.20 1.26
C LEU A 460 -15.34 27.17 2.23
N TYR A 461 -14.88 25.98 2.59
CA TYR A 461 -13.77 25.72 3.50
C TYR A 461 -12.96 24.49 3.03
N THR A 462 -11.76 24.27 3.63
CA THR A 462 -10.80 23.24 3.22
C THR A 462 -10.81 21.98 4.09
N ASP A 463 -11.42 21.99 5.28
CA ASP A 463 -11.46 20.82 6.16
C ASP A 463 -12.26 19.67 5.51
N ASN A 464 -11.99 18.43 5.92
CA ASN A 464 -12.50 17.22 5.26
C ASN A 464 -13.56 16.47 6.10
N ASP A 465 -14.29 17.15 6.98
CA ASP A 465 -15.24 16.58 7.95
C ASP A 465 -16.37 15.73 7.29
N ILE A 466 -17.19 16.36 6.43
CA ILE A 466 -18.29 15.67 5.72
C ILE A 466 -17.98 15.40 4.23
N THR A 467 -16.82 15.81 3.71
CA THR A 467 -16.50 15.78 2.28
C THR A 467 -16.56 14.39 1.69
N MET A 468 -16.15 13.35 2.43
CA MET A 468 -16.18 11.96 1.93
C MET A 468 -17.62 11.42 1.85
N GLN A 469 -18.47 11.71 2.84
CA GLN A 469 -19.88 11.31 2.81
C GLN A 469 -20.61 12.01 1.68
N THR A 470 -20.34 13.31 1.51
CA THR A 470 -20.87 14.14 0.41
C THR A 470 -20.42 13.62 -0.96
N ALA A 471 -19.14 13.22 -1.10
CA ALA A 471 -18.64 12.63 -2.33
C ALA A 471 -19.34 11.31 -2.67
N TYR A 472 -19.60 10.46 -1.68
CA TYR A 472 -20.33 9.21 -1.93
C TYR A 472 -21.77 9.45 -2.37
N TYR A 473 -22.49 10.34 -1.68
CA TYR A 473 -23.82 10.77 -2.09
C TYR A 473 -23.79 11.37 -3.50
N GLY A 474 -22.82 12.25 -3.77
CA GLY A 474 -22.60 12.85 -5.07
C GLY A 474 -22.39 11.82 -6.17
N TYR A 475 -21.64 10.76 -5.92
CA TYR A 475 -21.47 9.63 -6.87
C TYR A 475 -22.79 8.94 -7.17
N LEU A 476 -23.62 8.66 -6.16
CA LEU A 476 -24.90 7.97 -6.34
C LEU A 476 -25.91 8.80 -7.15
N HIS A 477 -25.85 10.14 -7.02
CA HIS A 477 -26.80 11.10 -7.62
C HIS A 477 -26.20 11.89 -8.81
N GLY A 478 -24.98 11.57 -9.26
CA GLY A 478 -24.33 12.25 -10.39
C GLY A 478 -23.89 13.68 -10.09
N MET A 479 -23.68 14.04 -8.83
CA MET A 479 -23.22 15.35 -8.40
C MET A 479 -21.69 15.42 -8.32
N ARG A 480 -21.12 16.61 -8.44
CA ARG A 480 -19.68 16.89 -8.29
C ARG A 480 -19.44 17.79 -7.09
N GLN A 481 -18.18 17.87 -6.64
CA GLN A 481 -17.77 18.75 -5.55
C GLN A 481 -16.40 19.37 -5.79
N ASN A 482 -16.09 20.48 -5.10
CA ASN A 482 -14.86 21.25 -5.25
C ASN A 482 -13.78 20.91 -4.22
N ASN A 483 -14.10 20.15 -3.18
CA ASN A 483 -13.18 19.80 -2.10
C ASN A 483 -13.26 18.31 -1.78
N TYR A 484 -12.09 17.67 -1.64
CA TYR A 484 -11.96 16.25 -1.28
C TYR A 484 -10.58 15.98 -0.70
N TYR A 485 -10.45 14.96 0.14
CA TYR A 485 -9.17 14.50 0.69
C TYR A 485 -8.38 13.68 -0.34
N PHE A 486 -7.18 14.12 -0.65
CA PHE A 486 -6.23 13.42 -1.50
C PHE A 486 -4.93 13.10 -0.76
N ALA A 487 -4.27 12.00 -1.11
CA ALA A 487 -2.97 11.63 -0.55
C ALA A 487 -1.86 12.66 -0.83
N ARG A 488 -2.07 13.53 -1.82
CA ARG A 488 -1.26 14.71 -2.12
C ARG A 488 -2.14 15.87 -2.49
N ASP A 489 -1.86 17.02 -1.89
CA ASP A 489 -2.69 18.20 -2.03
C ASP A 489 -2.37 19.00 -3.30
N ILE A 490 -3.42 19.55 -3.87
CA ILE A 490 -3.42 20.74 -4.72
C ILE A 490 -4.00 21.90 -3.92
N GLU A 491 -3.54 22.04 -2.66
CA GLU A 491 -4.12 22.96 -1.68
C GLU A 491 -4.28 24.38 -2.25
N ASP A 492 -3.28 24.88 -2.97
CA ASP A 492 -3.34 26.19 -3.60
C ASP A 492 -4.51 26.32 -4.60
N LYS A 493 -4.82 25.26 -5.36
CA LYS A 493 -5.92 25.27 -6.33
C LYS A 493 -7.27 25.13 -5.66
N ILE A 494 -7.40 24.22 -4.69
CA ILE A 494 -8.63 24.08 -3.90
C ILE A 494 -8.91 25.39 -3.17
N THR A 495 -7.91 25.95 -2.49
CA THR A 495 -8.01 27.25 -1.81
C THR A 495 -8.36 28.39 -2.78
N GLY A 496 -7.75 28.40 -3.96
CA GLY A 496 -8.07 29.36 -5.03
C GLY A 496 -9.52 29.27 -5.49
N THR A 497 -10.01 28.05 -5.69
CA THR A 497 -11.41 27.77 -6.06
C THR A 497 -12.38 28.18 -4.95
N ILE A 498 -12.05 27.88 -3.68
CA ILE A 498 -12.86 28.30 -2.54
C ILE A 498 -12.93 29.83 -2.42
N LYS A 499 -11.80 30.54 -2.63
CA LYS A 499 -11.79 32.01 -2.65
C LYS A 499 -12.68 32.58 -3.76
N LEU A 500 -12.66 31.95 -4.96
CA LEU A 500 -13.52 32.35 -6.07
C LEU A 500 -15.00 32.21 -5.70
N TYR A 501 -15.40 31.06 -5.15
CA TYR A 501 -16.79 30.83 -4.75
C TYR A 501 -17.24 31.72 -3.59
N ASN A 502 -16.37 32.02 -2.64
CA ASN A 502 -16.67 33.00 -1.59
C ASN A 502 -16.85 34.40 -2.18
N ALA A 503 -16.06 34.80 -3.19
CA ALA A 503 -16.22 36.11 -3.84
C ALA A 503 -17.50 36.20 -4.68
N GLU A 504 -17.89 35.11 -5.37
CA GLU A 504 -19.18 35.03 -6.09
C GLU A 504 -20.35 35.17 -5.11
N LEU A 505 -20.30 34.48 -3.97
CA LEU A 505 -21.31 34.54 -2.93
C LEU A 505 -21.39 35.95 -2.29
N ALA A 506 -20.24 36.59 -2.03
CA ALA A 506 -20.17 37.97 -1.52
C ALA A 506 -20.79 38.98 -2.47
N GLY A 507 -20.83 38.69 -3.78
CA GLY A 507 -21.54 39.47 -4.80
C GLY A 507 -23.03 39.12 -4.91
N GLY A 508 -23.58 38.29 -4.05
CA GLY A 508 -24.97 37.80 -4.09
C GLY A 508 -25.26 36.79 -5.20
N ASN A 509 -24.22 36.25 -5.84
CA ASN A 509 -24.38 35.33 -6.96
C ASN A 509 -24.36 33.87 -6.49
N LEU A 510 -25.53 33.26 -6.35
CA LEU A 510 -25.69 31.83 -6.12
C LEU A 510 -25.85 31.11 -7.47
N ARG A 511 -25.10 30.04 -7.65
CA ARG A 511 -25.18 29.20 -8.86
C ARG A 511 -26.43 28.32 -8.80
N ASP A 512 -27.21 28.28 -9.88
CA ASP A 512 -28.32 27.35 -10.00
C ASP A 512 -27.85 25.89 -9.99
N GLY A 513 -28.55 25.05 -9.26
CA GLY A 513 -28.20 23.64 -9.10
C GLY A 513 -26.99 23.36 -8.19
N ALA A 514 -26.53 24.34 -7.41
CA ALA A 514 -25.44 24.18 -6.45
C ALA A 514 -25.93 24.31 -4.99
N VAL A 515 -25.34 23.47 -4.12
CA VAL A 515 -25.46 23.57 -2.67
C VAL A 515 -24.13 24.06 -2.09
N TYR A 516 -24.13 25.25 -1.54
CA TYR A 516 -22.98 25.81 -0.83
C TYR A 516 -22.98 25.30 0.61
N ILE A 517 -21.83 24.85 1.08
CA ILE A 517 -21.64 24.28 2.43
C ILE A 517 -20.59 25.08 3.16
N LEU A 518 -20.95 25.62 4.33
CA LEU A 518 -20.05 26.30 5.24
C LEU A 518 -20.23 25.76 6.66
N ARG A 519 -19.20 25.90 7.49
CA ARG A 519 -19.27 25.47 8.90
C ARG A 519 -20.11 26.44 9.71
N MET A 520 -20.81 25.97 10.73
CA MET A 520 -21.60 26.79 11.61
C MET A 520 -20.79 27.95 12.20
N LYS A 521 -19.55 27.69 12.62
CA LYS A 521 -18.66 28.75 13.17
C LYS A 521 -18.31 29.86 12.17
N ASP A 522 -18.27 29.53 10.87
CA ASP A 522 -17.99 30.53 9.82
C ASP A 522 -19.23 31.33 9.48
N TYR A 523 -20.42 30.71 9.52
CA TYR A 523 -21.70 31.40 9.45
C TYR A 523 -21.91 32.38 10.62
N GLU A 524 -21.63 31.97 11.87
CA GLU A 524 -21.81 32.80 13.04
C GLU A 524 -20.93 34.05 13.06
N LYS A 525 -19.78 34.04 12.37
CA LYS A 525 -18.89 35.20 12.25
C LYS A 525 -19.46 36.32 11.38
N ASP A 526 -20.29 35.98 10.39
CA ASP A 526 -20.82 36.93 9.41
C ASP A 526 -22.30 36.63 9.14
N ARG A 527 -23.03 36.43 10.23
CA ARG A 527 -24.41 35.96 10.24
C ARG A 527 -25.35 36.91 9.46
N GLU A 528 -25.19 38.23 9.66
CA GLU A 528 -26.03 39.23 8.97
C GLU A 528 -25.89 39.09 7.46
N PHE A 529 -24.66 38.90 6.94
CA PHE A 529 -24.41 38.71 5.52
C PHE A 529 -25.15 37.46 4.97
N TYR A 530 -25.03 36.32 5.67
CA TYR A 530 -25.65 35.09 5.19
C TYR A 530 -27.18 35.09 5.32
N ASP A 531 -27.72 35.73 6.38
CA ASP A 531 -29.16 35.84 6.57
C ASP A 531 -29.82 36.83 5.57
N ASP A 532 -29.06 37.79 5.01
CA ASP A 532 -29.52 38.76 4.03
C ASP A 532 -29.44 38.21 2.57
N LEU A 533 -28.83 37.04 2.34
CA LEU A 533 -28.77 36.42 1.03
C LEU A 533 -30.17 35.94 0.61
N ASP A 534 -30.52 36.18 -0.67
CA ASP A 534 -31.69 35.58 -1.31
C ASP A 534 -31.45 34.10 -1.62
N ALA A 535 -31.48 33.27 -0.55
CA ALA A 535 -31.13 31.85 -0.58
C ALA A 535 -32.03 31.02 0.34
N ASP A 536 -32.36 29.82 -0.10
CA ASP A 536 -32.87 28.79 0.80
C ASP A 536 -31.74 28.35 1.74
N MET A 537 -31.98 28.26 3.03
CA MET A 537 -30.99 27.93 4.05
C MET A 537 -31.45 26.75 4.90
N LEU A 538 -30.52 25.78 5.10
CA LEU A 538 -30.70 24.69 6.06
C LEU A 538 -29.50 24.61 7.01
N LYS A 539 -29.77 24.50 8.31
CA LYS A 539 -28.73 24.32 9.36
C LYS A 539 -28.81 22.89 9.89
N SER A 540 -27.75 22.12 9.65
CA SER A 540 -27.68 20.73 10.10
C SER A 540 -26.21 20.25 10.21
N PHE A 541 -25.94 19.27 11.05
CA PHE A 541 -24.62 18.62 11.22
C PHE A 541 -23.45 19.59 11.46
N ASP A 542 -23.68 20.65 12.26
CA ASP A 542 -22.70 21.72 12.52
C ASP A 542 -22.28 22.51 11.25
N HIS A 543 -23.13 22.45 10.22
CA HIS A 543 -22.97 23.15 8.93
C HIS A 543 -24.21 23.98 8.60
N VAL A 544 -23.98 24.94 7.73
CA VAL A 544 -25.05 25.73 7.07
C VAL A 544 -24.95 25.44 5.57
N MET A 545 -26.07 25.12 4.98
CA MET A 545 -26.24 24.85 3.55
C MET A 545 -27.08 25.94 2.94
N LEU A 546 -26.64 26.46 1.79
CA LEU A 546 -27.32 27.50 1.04
C LEU A 546 -27.55 27.04 -0.41
N LYS A 547 -28.70 27.37 -0.98
CA LYS A 547 -28.96 27.22 -2.41
C LYS A 547 -29.80 28.38 -2.93
N ALA A 548 -29.76 28.63 -4.23
CA ALA A 548 -30.61 29.62 -4.86
C ALA A 548 -32.10 29.28 -4.68
N VAL A 549 -32.92 30.28 -4.39
CA VAL A 549 -34.38 30.12 -4.19
C VAL A 549 -35.01 29.46 -5.39
N GLY A 550 -35.79 28.41 -5.16
CA GLY A 550 -36.49 27.66 -6.23
C GLY A 550 -35.59 26.79 -7.12
N SER A 551 -34.29 26.65 -6.82
CA SER A 551 -33.38 25.73 -7.53
C SER A 551 -33.74 24.27 -7.23
N GLY A 552 -33.86 23.45 -8.29
CA GLY A 552 -34.13 22.01 -8.16
C GLY A 552 -35.61 21.60 -8.16
N GLN A 553 -36.52 22.48 -8.59
CA GLN A 553 -37.91 22.11 -8.93
C GLN A 553 -38.05 21.56 -10.33
#